data_fede7226f8732b9ac81009a404c0c742
#
_entry.id   fede7226f8732b9ac81009a404c0c742
#
_cell.length_a   1.000
_cell.length_b   1.000
_cell.length_c   1.000
_cell.angle_alpha   90.00
_cell.angle_beta   90.00
_cell.angle_gamma   90.00
#
_symmetry.space_group_name_H-M   'P 1'
#
loop_
_entity.id
_entity.type
_entity.pdbx_description
1 polymer ?
#
loop_
_entity_poly.entity_id
_entity_poly.type
_entity_poly.pdbx_seq_one_letter_code
_entity_poly.pdbx_strand_id
1 'polypeptide(L)'
;MRTLLASSGLALLLALAAEPSVSAQEAPEWMKQTLPDQALKPLWDEYRAVMNPTGALDAKTKQLIALGVAAQIPCAYCVYAHTKAAKAAGATDAQIKEAIATAALVRFNSTMLHGSDGGSEWHPH
;
A
#
# COMPACT_ATOMS: atom_id res chain seq x y z
N MET A 1 68.59 -4.34 -8.66
CA MET A 1 67.42 -5.27 -8.63
C MET A 1 66.27 -4.51 -7.98
N ARG A 2 65.30 -4.06 -8.78
CA ARG A 2 64.09 -3.34 -8.29
C ARG A 2 62.91 -4.27 -8.52
N THR A 3 62.32 -4.78 -7.45
CA THR A 3 61.13 -5.63 -7.45
C THR A 3 59.87 -4.73 -7.54
N LEU A 4 59.14 -4.82 -8.62
CA LEU A 4 57.84 -4.18 -8.81
C LEU A 4 56.75 -5.08 -8.20
N LEU A 5 56.11 -4.61 -7.14
CA LEU A 5 54.91 -5.22 -6.57
C LEU A 5 53.68 -4.76 -7.40
N ALA A 6 53.09 -5.68 -8.15
CA ALA A 6 51.84 -5.47 -8.83
C ALA A 6 50.69 -5.59 -7.83
N SER A 7 50.00 -4.48 -7.62
CA SER A 7 48.77 -4.40 -6.79
C SER A 7 47.57 -4.77 -7.65
N SER A 8 47.04 -5.99 -7.45
CA SER A 8 45.81 -6.44 -8.10
C SER A 8 44.59 -5.86 -7.35
N GLY A 9 44.04 -4.79 -7.87
CA GLY A 9 42.77 -4.24 -7.40
C GLY A 9 41.60 -5.13 -7.80
N LEU A 10 41.02 -5.84 -6.85
CA LEU A 10 39.76 -6.59 -7.01
C LEU A 10 38.58 -5.60 -7.00
N ALA A 11 38.09 -5.23 -8.17
CA ALA A 11 36.88 -4.43 -8.31
C ALA A 11 35.67 -5.31 -7.99
N LEU A 12 35.05 -5.09 -6.80
CA LEU A 12 33.79 -5.71 -6.41
C LEU A 12 32.64 -5.01 -7.14
N LEU A 13 32.19 -5.61 -8.25
CA LEU A 13 30.96 -5.22 -8.94
C LEU A 13 29.77 -5.57 -8.04
N LEU A 14 29.23 -4.61 -7.29
CA LEU A 14 27.90 -4.72 -6.70
C LEU A 14 26.89 -4.71 -7.86
N ALA A 15 26.37 -5.89 -8.21
CA ALA A 15 25.17 -5.99 -9.04
C ALA A 15 24.00 -5.46 -8.20
N LEU A 16 23.55 -4.22 -8.47
CA LEU A 16 22.24 -3.77 -8.04
C LEU A 16 21.20 -4.68 -8.71
N ALA A 17 20.66 -5.64 -7.94
CA ALA A 17 19.48 -6.35 -8.33
C ALA A 17 18.34 -5.31 -8.41
N ALA A 18 17.90 -4.98 -9.62
CA ALA A 18 16.73 -4.15 -9.83
C ALA A 18 15.52 -4.93 -9.28
N GLU A 19 14.94 -4.43 -8.19
CA GLU A 19 13.67 -4.95 -7.68
C GLU A 19 12.65 -4.91 -8.82
N PRO A 20 11.84 -5.98 -9.02
CA PRO A 20 10.85 -5.98 -10.08
C PRO A 20 9.88 -4.82 -9.87
N SER A 21 9.83 -3.91 -10.83
CA SER A 21 8.90 -2.79 -10.78
C SER A 21 7.47 -3.33 -10.65
N VAL A 22 6.64 -2.68 -9.83
CA VAL A 22 5.20 -3.01 -9.65
C VAL A 22 4.46 -3.12 -10.99
N SER A 23 5.00 -2.51 -12.06
CA SER A 23 4.46 -2.55 -13.42
C SER A 23 4.52 -3.93 -14.09
N ALA A 24 5.37 -4.85 -13.61
CA ALA A 24 5.56 -6.18 -14.19
C ALA A 24 4.79 -7.29 -13.46
N GLN A 25 4.13 -7.00 -12.33
CA GLN A 25 3.39 -8.01 -11.59
C GLN A 25 2.08 -8.37 -12.28
N GLU A 26 1.79 -9.66 -12.34
CA GLU A 26 0.49 -10.17 -12.79
C GLU A 26 -0.63 -9.78 -11.82
N ALA A 27 -1.86 -9.70 -12.33
CA ALA A 27 -3.04 -9.51 -11.50
C ALA A 27 -3.12 -10.62 -10.43
N PRO A 28 -3.47 -10.27 -9.18
CA PRO A 28 -3.58 -11.27 -8.11
C PRO A 28 -4.68 -12.27 -8.40
N GLU A 29 -4.54 -13.48 -7.86
CA GLU A 29 -5.42 -14.60 -8.17
C GLU A 29 -6.89 -14.31 -7.88
N TRP A 30 -7.19 -13.59 -6.79
CA TRP A 30 -8.56 -13.21 -6.49
C TRP A 30 -9.22 -12.35 -7.58
N MET A 31 -8.46 -11.46 -8.24
CA MET A 31 -8.99 -10.69 -9.38
C MET A 31 -9.30 -11.58 -10.57
N LYS A 32 -8.40 -12.52 -10.87
CA LYS A 32 -8.58 -13.49 -11.96
C LYS A 32 -9.81 -14.37 -11.75
N GLN A 33 -10.12 -14.71 -10.50
CA GLN A 33 -11.25 -15.58 -10.13
C GLN A 33 -12.59 -14.86 -10.03
N THR A 34 -12.59 -13.54 -9.78
CA THR A 34 -13.83 -12.80 -9.48
C THR A 34 -14.24 -11.81 -10.55
N LEU A 35 -13.31 -11.39 -11.41
CA LEU A 35 -13.59 -10.42 -12.46
C LEU A 35 -13.84 -11.11 -13.80
N PRO A 36 -14.77 -10.60 -14.62
CA PRO A 36 -14.89 -11.05 -16.00
C PRO A 36 -13.64 -10.64 -16.80
N ASP A 37 -13.25 -11.48 -17.78
CA ASP A 37 -11.99 -11.35 -18.53
C ASP A 37 -11.76 -9.94 -19.11
N GLN A 38 -12.81 -9.31 -19.65
CA GLN A 38 -12.72 -7.98 -20.23
C GLN A 38 -12.47 -6.87 -19.20
N ALA A 39 -12.78 -7.09 -17.92
CA ALA A 39 -12.59 -6.13 -16.84
C ALA A 39 -11.24 -6.31 -16.10
N LEU A 40 -10.64 -7.50 -16.19
CA LEU A 40 -9.45 -7.84 -15.41
C LEU A 40 -8.28 -6.88 -15.70
N LYS A 41 -7.95 -6.70 -16.97
CA LYS A 41 -6.81 -5.84 -17.33
C LYS A 41 -7.05 -4.37 -16.99
N PRO A 42 -8.18 -3.73 -17.36
CA PRO A 42 -8.44 -2.34 -17.00
C PRO A 42 -8.40 -2.07 -15.50
N LEU A 43 -9.04 -2.93 -14.69
CA LEU A 43 -9.07 -2.75 -13.23
C LEU A 43 -7.70 -3.01 -12.58
N TRP A 44 -6.94 -3.95 -13.11
CA TRP A 44 -5.57 -4.17 -12.65
C TRP A 44 -4.65 -3.00 -13.00
N ASP A 45 -4.79 -2.41 -14.17
CA ASP A 45 -4.03 -1.22 -14.58
C ASP A 45 -4.36 -0.01 -13.70
N GLU A 46 -5.64 0.19 -13.37
CA GLU A 46 -6.07 1.23 -12.43
C GLU A 46 -5.49 1.01 -11.03
N TYR A 47 -5.61 -0.22 -10.51
CA TYR A 47 -5.04 -0.57 -9.20
C TYR A 47 -3.54 -0.26 -9.15
N ARG A 48 -2.77 -0.66 -10.16
CA ARG A 48 -1.34 -0.39 -10.23
C ARG A 48 -1.04 1.11 -10.32
N ALA A 49 -1.82 1.87 -11.06
CA ALA A 49 -1.65 3.31 -11.18
C ALA A 49 -1.87 4.02 -9.84
N VAL A 50 -2.94 3.68 -9.13
CA VAL A 50 -3.26 4.24 -7.81
C VAL A 50 -2.23 3.82 -6.76
N MET A 51 -1.85 2.54 -6.73
CA MET A 51 -0.94 1.98 -5.73
C MET A 51 0.55 2.14 -6.10
N ASN A 52 0.86 2.86 -7.17
CA ASN A 52 2.24 3.12 -7.61
C ASN A 52 3.09 3.73 -6.48
N PRO A 53 4.22 3.09 -6.07
CA PRO A 53 5.06 3.56 -4.97
C PRO A 53 5.79 4.89 -5.27
N THR A 54 5.89 5.29 -6.53
CA THR A 54 6.57 6.51 -6.97
C THR A 54 5.64 7.74 -7.07
N GLY A 55 4.39 7.62 -6.61
CA GLY A 55 3.46 8.75 -6.54
C GLY A 55 3.78 9.70 -5.38
N ALA A 56 2.92 10.72 -5.18
CA ALA A 56 3.06 11.69 -4.09
C ALA A 56 3.05 11.04 -2.68
N LEU A 57 2.39 9.89 -2.54
CA LEU A 57 2.41 9.07 -1.33
C LEU A 57 3.25 7.82 -1.59
N ASP A 58 4.10 7.46 -0.64
CA ASP A 58 4.89 6.23 -0.70
C ASP A 58 4.02 4.96 -0.50
N ALA A 59 4.61 3.81 -0.79
CA ALA A 59 3.92 2.52 -0.70
C ALA A 59 3.37 2.25 0.71
N LYS A 60 4.14 2.53 1.74
CA LYS A 60 3.74 2.32 3.13
C LYS A 60 2.51 3.15 3.50
N THR A 61 2.54 4.45 3.19
CA THR A 61 1.43 5.36 3.45
C THR A 61 0.17 4.91 2.72
N LYS A 62 0.26 4.53 1.45
CA LYS A 62 -0.89 4.02 0.69
C LYS A 62 -1.47 2.76 1.31
N GLN A 63 -0.65 1.83 1.78
CA GLN A 63 -1.14 0.61 2.43
C GLN A 63 -1.77 0.88 3.81
N LEU A 64 -1.27 1.83 4.58
CA LEU A 64 -1.87 2.24 5.85
C LEU A 64 -3.23 2.93 5.65
N ILE A 65 -3.36 3.77 4.63
CA ILE A 65 -4.64 4.38 4.23
C ILE A 65 -5.64 3.29 3.82
N ALA A 66 -5.22 2.38 2.92
CA ALA A 66 -6.06 1.28 2.47
C ALA A 66 -6.50 0.36 3.62
N LEU A 67 -5.62 0.10 4.58
CA LEU A 67 -5.94 -0.64 5.81
C LEU A 67 -6.99 0.08 6.66
N GLY A 68 -6.85 1.39 6.84
CA GLY A 68 -7.83 2.21 7.56
C GLY A 68 -9.23 2.14 6.93
N VAL A 69 -9.31 2.20 5.60
CA VAL A 69 -10.56 2.01 4.84
C VAL A 69 -11.07 0.57 4.98
N ALA A 70 -10.20 -0.43 4.80
CA ALA A 70 -10.56 -1.84 4.89
C ALA A 70 -11.15 -2.22 6.26
N ALA A 71 -10.69 -1.57 7.33
CA ALA A 71 -11.22 -1.78 8.68
C ALA A 71 -12.65 -1.23 8.88
N GLN A 72 -13.14 -0.38 7.96
CA GLN A 72 -14.50 0.19 8.02
C GLN A 72 -15.52 -0.58 7.18
N ILE A 73 -15.07 -1.48 6.33
CA ILE A 73 -15.91 -2.32 5.47
C ILE A 73 -15.77 -3.79 5.89
N PRO A 74 -16.80 -4.63 5.73
CA PRO A 74 -16.73 -6.05 6.16
C PRO A 74 -15.88 -6.89 5.19
N CYS A 75 -14.57 -6.56 5.04
CA CYS A 75 -13.64 -7.25 4.16
C CYS A 75 -12.43 -7.78 4.95
N ALA A 76 -12.56 -8.95 5.54
CA ALA A 76 -11.46 -9.58 6.28
C ALA A 76 -10.22 -9.82 5.41
N TYR A 77 -10.41 -10.21 4.15
CA TYR A 77 -9.31 -10.36 3.18
C TYR A 77 -8.57 -9.04 2.95
N CYS A 78 -9.29 -7.91 2.80
CA CYS A 78 -8.68 -6.60 2.58
C CYS A 78 -7.82 -6.19 3.78
N VAL A 79 -8.33 -6.38 5.01
CA VAL A 79 -7.57 -6.11 6.24
C VAL A 79 -6.28 -6.94 6.27
N TYR A 80 -6.38 -8.24 6.01
CA TYR A 80 -5.21 -9.13 5.95
C TYR A 80 -4.21 -8.69 4.88
N ALA A 81 -4.68 -8.46 3.66
CA ALA A 81 -3.83 -8.13 2.51
C ALA A 81 -3.09 -6.80 2.72
N HIS A 82 -3.81 -5.75 3.14
CA HIS A 82 -3.20 -4.43 3.36
C HIS A 82 -2.30 -4.39 4.59
N THR A 83 -2.61 -5.15 5.65
CA THR A 83 -1.69 -5.32 6.79
C THR A 83 -0.38 -5.96 6.35
N LYS A 84 -0.46 -7.05 5.59
CA LYS A 84 0.73 -7.75 5.06
C LYS A 84 1.55 -6.84 4.14
N ALA A 85 0.89 -6.13 3.23
CA ALA A 85 1.55 -5.21 2.30
C ALA A 85 2.18 -4.00 3.01
N ALA A 86 1.51 -3.44 4.04
CA ALA A 86 2.06 -2.37 4.87
C ALA A 86 3.34 -2.81 5.59
N LYS A 87 3.34 -4.01 6.18
CA LYS A 87 4.54 -4.60 6.82
C LYS A 87 5.67 -4.81 5.81
N ALA A 88 5.38 -5.33 4.63
CA ALA A 88 6.35 -5.50 3.55
C ALA A 88 6.93 -4.15 3.08
N ALA A 89 6.15 -3.07 3.15
CA ALA A 89 6.59 -1.70 2.87
C ALA A 89 7.26 -1.01 4.08
N GLY A 90 7.58 -1.74 5.15
CA GLY A 90 8.30 -1.25 6.32
C GLY A 90 7.43 -0.57 7.39
N ALA A 91 6.13 -0.83 7.42
CA ALA A 91 5.29 -0.36 8.51
C ALA A 91 5.54 -1.15 9.80
N THR A 92 5.68 -0.44 10.92
CA THR A 92 5.77 -1.05 12.25
C THR A 92 4.39 -1.43 12.77
N ASP A 93 4.34 -2.33 13.75
CA ASP A 93 3.08 -2.69 14.42
C ASP A 93 2.43 -1.48 15.10
N ALA A 94 3.23 -0.52 15.59
CA ALA A 94 2.74 0.73 16.14
C ALA A 94 2.02 1.58 15.07
N GLN A 95 2.62 1.74 13.89
CA GLN A 95 2.01 2.47 12.77
C GLN A 95 0.72 1.82 12.27
N ILE A 96 0.66 0.48 12.25
CA ILE A 96 -0.56 -0.26 11.89
C ILE A 96 -1.68 0.00 12.91
N LYS A 97 -1.38 -0.08 14.22
CA LYS A 97 -2.35 0.21 15.28
C LYS A 97 -2.86 1.64 15.22
N GLU A 98 -1.97 2.59 14.97
CA GLU A 98 -2.30 4.01 14.86
C GLU A 98 -3.20 4.30 13.65
N ALA A 99 -2.92 3.71 12.49
CA ALA A 99 -3.77 3.83 11.31
C ALA A 99 -5.19 3.31 11.56
N ILE A 100 -5.33 2.15 12.22
CA ILE A 100 -6.63 1.58 12.60
C ILE A 100 -7.34 2.46 13.62
N ALA A 101 -6.63 2.94 14.64
CA ALA A 101 -7.20 3.81 15.66
C ALA A 101 -7.69 5.14 15.08
N THR A 102 -6.93 5.72 14.15
CA THR A 102 -7.34 6.93 13.42
C THR A 102 -8.62 6.70 12.63
N ALA A 103 -8.71 5.61 11.88
CA ALA A 103 -9.91 5.25 11.13
C ALA A 103 -11.13 5.04 12.04
N ALA A 104 -10.94 4.38 13.19
CA ALA A 104 -11.99 4.16 14.17
C ALA A 104 -12.50 5.48 14.78
N LEU A 105 -11.59 6.42 15.09
CA LEU A 105 -11.94 7.75 15.60
C LEU A 105 -12.76 8.55 14.58
N VAL A 106 -12.36 8.54 13.31
CA VAL A 106 -13.12 9.21 12.24
C VAL A 106 -14.51 8.61 12.11
N ARG A 107 -14.64 7.28 12.18
CA ARG A 107 -15.94 6.61 12.17
C ARG A 107 -16.81 6.98 13.36
N PHE A 108 -16.22 7.00 14.56
CA PHE A 108 -16.90 7.43 15.77
C PHE A 108 -17.44 8.87 15.63
N ASN A 109 -16.59 9.82 15.22
CA ASN A 109 -16.99 11.21 15.04
C ASN A 109 -18.11 11.34 13.99
N SER A 110 -17.99 10.64 12.86
CA SER A 110 -19.04 10.60 11.82
C SER A 110 -20.37 10.11 12.40
N THR A 111 -20.34 9.03 13.20
CA THR A 111 -21.55 8.48 13.82
C THR A 111 -22.19 9.48 14.79
N MET A 112 -21.38 10.14 15.61
CA MET A 112 -21.87 11.13 16.58
C MET A 112 -22.49 12.35 15.88
N LEU A 113 -21.81 12.89 14.86
CA LEU A 113 -22.28 14.06 14.12
C LEU A 113 -23.58 13.74 13.36
N HIS A 114 -23.65 12.63 12.65
CA HIS A 114 -24.87 12.23 11.93
C HIS A 114 -26.03 11.89 12.89
N GLY A 115 -25.72 11.33 14.05
CA GLY A 115 -26.74 10.94 15.02
C GLY A 115 -27.31 12.14 15.80
N SER A 116 -26.49 13.17 16.07
CA SER A 116 -26.91 14.33 16.84
C SER A 116 -27.72 15.35 16.02
N ASP A 117 -27.42 15.50 14.73
CA ASP A 117 -27.99 16.57 13.90
C ASP A 117 -29.24 16.16 13.13
N GLY A 118 -29.68 14.91 13.25
CA GLY A 118 -30.80 14.41 12.40
C GLY A 118 -30.58 14.65 10.90
N GLY A 119 -29.36 14.98 10.49
CA GLY A 119 -28.98 15.28 9.11
C GLY A 119 -29.33 16.69 8.62
N SER A 120 -29.67 17.65 9.49
CA SER A 120 -30.35 18.86 9.07
C SER A 120 -29.52 20.12 8.85
N GLU A 121 -28.26 20.23 9.33
CA GLU A 121 -27.58 21.54 9.28
C GLU A 121 -26.11 21.55 8.84
N TRP A 122 -25.56 20.46 8.34
CA TRP A 122 -24.20 20.50 7.83
C TRP A 122 -24.16 20.75 6.32
N HIS A 123 -23.87 21.99 5.91
CA HIS A 123 -23.62 22.37 4.52
C HIS A 123 -22.12 22.55 4.32
N PRO A 124 -21.39 21.60 3.66
CA PRO A 124 -20.02 21.86 3.22
C PRO A 124 -20.03 22.96 2.15
N HIS A 125 -19.26 24.00 2.38
CA HIS A 125 -18.96 25.04 1.38
C HIS A 125 -17.88 24.55 0.42
#